data_c313546e102899797c595073f75cf0d9
#
_entry.id   c313546e102899797c595073f75cf0d9
#
_cell.length_a   1.000
_cell.length_b   1.000
_cell.length_c   1.000
_cell.angle_alpha   90.00
_cell.angle_beta   90.00
_cell.angle_gamma   90.00
#
_symmetry.space_group_name_H-M   'P 1'
#
loop_
_entity.id
_entity.type
_entity.pdbx_description
1 polymer ?
#
loop_
_entity_poly.entity_id
_entity_poly.type
_entity_poly.pdbx_seq_one_letter_code
_entity_poly.pdbx_strand_id
1 'polypeptide(L)'
;MAITVKIPTQLRAVTGGEAEAAIEEASTVGEVLDGLYDRFDGLRERIAEDGDLRRFVNVYVGGEEIRFLDGLETAVEDGDEVTILPAVAGG
;
A
#
# COMPACT_ATOMS: atom_id res chain seq x y z
N MET A 1 0.85 3.85 -18.27
CA MET A 1 1.49 2.84 -17.42
C MET A 1 0.94 2.94 -16.02
N ALA A 2 1.16 1.94 -15.23
CA ALA A 2 0.54 1.87 -13.92
C ALA A 2 1.59 1.82 -12.81
N ILE A 3 1.14 2.09 -11.60
CA ILE A 3 1.95 1.88 -10.41
C ILE A 3 1.66 0.48 -9.93
N THR A 4 2.69 -0.33 -9.73
CA THR A 4 2.53 -1.70 -9.26
C THR A 4 2.57 -1.73 -7.74
N VAL A 5 1.58 -2.36 -7.13
CA VAL A 5 1.54 -2.52 -5.68
C VAL A 5 1.80 -3.98 -5.34
N LYS A 6 2.81 -4.23 -4.52
CA LYS A 6 3.12 -5.58 -4.05
C LYS A 6 2.35 -5.84 -2.77
N ILE A 7 1.59 -6.92 -2.75
CA ILE A 7 0.73 -7.28 -1.63
C ILE A 7 1.31 -8.46 -0.89
N PRO A 8 1.59 -8.32 0.41
CA PRO A 8 2.22 -9.40 1.18
C PRO A 8 1.24 -10.56 1.41
N THR A 9 1.81 -11.72 1.72
CA THR A 9 1.04 -12.93 1.95
C THR A 9 -0.05 -12.72 2.99
N GLN A 10 0.25 -11.98 4.05
CA GLN A 10 -0.69 -11.75 5.14
C GLN A 10 -1.96 -11.01 4.71
N LEU A 11 -1.91 -10.27 3.63
CA LEU A 11 -3.05 -9.51 3.15
C LEU A 11 -3.76 -10.15 1.97
N ARG A 12 -3.23 -11.24 1.45
CA ARG A 12 -3.83 -11.89 0.26
C ARG A 12 -5.20 -12.48 0.53
N ALA A 13 -5.53 -12.74 1.77
CA ALA A 13 -6.86 -13.23 2.13
C ALA A 13 -7.96 -12.20 1.80
N VAL A 14 -7.62 -10.91 1.87
CA VAL A 14 -8.59 -9.86 1.55
C VAL A 14 -8.47 -9.34 0.13
N THR A 15 -7.48 -9.83 -0.63
CA THR A 15 -7.32 -9.46 -2.04
C THR A 15 -7.64 -10.61 -2.99
N GLY A 16 -8.27 -11.67 -2.48
CA GLY A 16 -8.60 -12.81 -3.31
C GLY A 16 -7.40 -13.59 -3.79
N GLY A 17 -6.29 -13.53 -3.06
CA GLY A 17 -5.06 -14.22 -3.44
C GLY A 17 -4.13 -13.42 -4.32
N GLU A 18 -4.50 -12.17 -4.64
CA GLU A 18 -3.67 -11.33 -5.49
C GLU A 18 -2.38 -10.91 -4.80
N ALA A 19 -1.25 -11.15 -5.45
CA ALA A 19 0.06 -10.78 -4.94
C ALA A 19 0.49 -9.40 -5.42
N GLU A 20 -0.14 -8.89 -6.46
CA GLU A 20 0.14 -7.58 -7.03
C GLU A 20 -1.14 -6.95 -7.55
N ALA A 21 -1.16 -5.63 -7.54
CA ALA A 21 -2.26 -4.89 -8.14
C ALA A 21 -1.69 -3.70 -8.90
N ALA A 22 -2.37 -3.28 -9.96
CA ALA A 22 -1.95 -2.13 -10.74
C ALA A 22 -2.93 -0.98 -10.49
N ILE A 23 -2.40 0.18 -10.14
CA ILE A 23 -3.18 1.39 -9.92
C ILE A 23 -2.75 2.41 -10.98
N GLU A 24 -3.67 2.86 -11.78
CA GLU A 24 -3.31 3.67 -12.93
C GLU A 24 -3.26 5.17 -12.70
N GLU A 25 -4.17 5.73 -12.00
CA GLU A 25 -4.22 7.18 -11.85
C GLU A 25 -3.99 7.61 -10.41
N ALA A 26 -2.73 7.68 -10.03
CA ALA A 26 -2.39 8.13 -8.70
C ALA A 26 -1.13 8.99 -8.76
N SER A 27 -1.09 10.02 -7.95
CA SER A 27 0.04 10.93 -7.84
C SER A 27 0.76 10.79 -6.51
N THR A 28 0.10 10.19 -5.52
CA THR A 28 0.68 10.01 -4.18
C THR A 28 0.39 8.60 -3.68
N VAL A 29 1.15 8.20 -2.67
CA VAL A 29 0.92 6.90 -2.02
C VAL A 29 -0.49 6.81 -1.48
N GLY A 30 -1.00 7.90 -0.88
CA GLY A 30 -2.37 7.91 -0.37
C GLY A 30 -3.39 7.59 -1.45
N GLU A 31 -3.21 8.14 -2.64
CA GLU A 31 -4.11 7.87 -3.76
C GLU A 31 -3.99 6.43 -4.24
N VAL A 32 -2.77 5.88 -4.22
CA VAL A 32 -2.55 4.48 -4.56
C VAL A 32 -3.33 3.58 -3.60
N LEU A 33 -3.23 3.86 -2.32
CA LEU A 33 -3.93 3.06 -1.30
C LEU A 33 -5.44 3.21 -1.41
N ASP A 34 -5.93 4.42 -1.69
CA ASP A 34 -7.36 4.63 -1.89
C ASP A 34 -7.88 3.79 -3.06
N GLY A 35 -7.11 3.71 -4.13
CA GLY A 35 -7.47 2.87 -5.27
C GLY A 35 -7.54 1.40 -4.91
N LEU A 36 -6.63 0.96 -4.04
CA LEU A 36 -6.65 -0.42 -3.56
C LEU A 36 -7.86 -0.68 -2.67
N TYR A 37 -8.22 0.28 -1.81
CA TYR A 37 -9.37 0.12 -0.93
C TYR A 37 -10.67 0.01 -1.72
N ASP A 38 -10.76 0.72 -2.84
CA ASP A 38 -11.92 0.63 -3.71
C ASP A 38 -12.01 -0.72 -4.41
N ARG A 39 -10.86 -1.34 -4.65
CA ARG A 39 -10.78 -2.62 -5.34
C ARG A 39 -11.01 -3.82 -4.45
N PHE A 40 -10.54 -3.73 -3.22
CA PHE A 40 -10.55 -4.87 -2.30
C PHE A 40 -11.25 -4.50 -1.01
N ASP A 41 -12.45 -5.02 -0.83
CA ASP A 41 -13.19 -4.82 0.41
C ASP A 41 -12.42 -5.43 1.57
N GLY A 42 -12.39 -4.71 2.68
CA GLY A 42 -11.70 -5.19 3.88
C GLY A 42 -10.22 -4.84 3.95
N LEU A 43 -9.64 -4.39 2.85
CA LEU A 43 -8.22 -4.06 2.85
C LEU A 43 -7.93 -2.83 3.71
N ARG A 44 -8.82 -1.83 3.63
CA ARG A 44 -8.66 -0.61 4.43
C ARG A 44 -8.56 -0.93 5.92
N GLU A 45 -9.40 -1.83 6.41
CA GLU A 45 -9.40 -2.19 7.82
C GLU A 45 -8.11 -2.85 8.27
N ARG A 46 -7.40 -3.47 7.35
CA ARG A 46 -6.15 -4.14 7.65
C ARG A 46 -4.96 -3.19 7.62
N ILE A 47 -5.04 -2.14 6.85
CA ILE A 47 -3.92 -1.23 6.60
C ILE A 47 -4.09 0.11 7.32
N ALA A 48 -5.30 0.67 7.30
CA ALA A 48 -5.53 2.03 7.76
C ALA A 48 -6.22 2.09 9.11
N GLU A 49 -5.92 3.15 9.85
CA GLU A 49 -6.55 3.42 11.13
C GLU A 49 -6.61 4.93 11.30
N ASP A 50 -7.81 5.46 11.52
CA ASP A 50 -8.03 6.89 11.73
C ASP A 50 -7.47 7.77 10.62
N GLY A 51 -7.60 7.31 9.37
CA GLY A 51 -7.15 8.08 8.21
C GLY A 51 -5.66 7.98 7.92
N ASP A 52 -4.93 7.15 8.65
CA ASP A 52 -3.50 6.98 8.44
C ASP A 52 -3.17 5.49 8.44
N LEU A 53 -1.92 5.15 8.24
CA LEU A 53 -1.49 3.77 8.29
C LEU A 53 -1.43 3.27 9.73
N ARG A 54 -1.76 1.99 9.93
CA ARG A 54 -1.56 1.37 11.22
C ARG A 54 -0.09 1.36 11.54
N ARG A 55 0.26 1.44 12.81
CA ARG A 55 1.64 1.52 13.29
C ARG A 55 2.56 0.46 12.74
N PHE A 56 2.05 -0.76 12.61
CA PHE A 56 2.85 -1.90 12.21
C PHE A 56 2.73 -2.20 10.71
N VAL A 57 2.13 -1.30 9.94
CA VAL A 57 2.10 -1.44 8.50
C VAL A 57 3.12 -0.49 7.90
N ASN A 58 4.04 -1.03 7.13
CA ASN A 58 5.05 -0.24 6.45
C ASN A 58 4.77 -0.24 4.96
N VAL A 59 4.96 0.90 4.33
CA VAL A 59 4.79 1.05 2.89
C VAL A 59 6.08 1.62 2.32
N TYR A 60 6.55 1.03 1.24
CA TYR A 60 7.79 1.43 0.60
C TYR A 60 7.53 1.86 -0.83
N VAL A 61 8.23 2.88 -1.27
CA VAL A 61 8.23 3.31 -2.67
C VAL A 61 9.66 3.19 -3.16
N GLY A 62 9.87 2.30 -4.13
CA GLY A 62 11.22 2.10 -4.67
C GLY A 62 12.23 1.65 -3.64
N GLY A 63 11.78 0.96 -2.61
CA GLY A 63 12.67 0.46 -1.56
C GLY A 63 12.85 1.40 -0.38
N GLU A 64 12.22 2.58 -0.40
CA GLU A 64 12.31 3.53 0.71
C GLU A 64 10.98 3.61 1.46
N GLU A 65 11.05 3.50 2.78
CA GLU A 65 9.86 3.56 3.61
C GLU A 65 9.30 4.98 3.61
N ILE A 66 8.00 5.11 3.40
CA ILE A 66 7.39 6.44 3.23
C ILE A 66 7.44 7.31 4.49
N ARG A 67 7.62 6.71 5.67
CA ARG A 67 7.76 7.49 6.90
C ARG A 67 9.04 8.32 6.92
N PHE A 68 10.02 7.91 6.12
CA PHE A 68 11.25 8.69 5.93
C PHE A 68 11.14 9.65 4.75
N LEU A 69 10.00 9.65 4.08
CA LEU A 69 9.72 10.55 2.98
C LEU A 69 8.57 11.47 3.42
N ASP A 70 7.54 11.61 2.59
CA ASP A 70 6.41 12.47 2.90
C ASP A 70 5.16 11.72 3.35
N GLY A 71 5.34 10.50 3.86
CA GLY A 71 4.21 9.70 4.32
C GLY A 71 3.25 9.41 3.17
N LEU A 72 1.97 9.54 3.44
CA LEU A 72 0.96 9.29 2.41
C LEU A 72 0.99 10.31 1.28
N GLU A 73 1.66 11.44 1.47
CA GLU A 73 1.79 12.46 0.43
C GLU A 73 3.03 12.25 -0.44
N THR A 74 3.78 11.18 -0.20
CA THR A 74 4.93 10.84 -1.03
C THR A 74 4.49 10.69 -2.48
N ALA A 75 5.17 11.41 -3.36
CA ALA A 75 4.84 11.40 -4.78
C ALA A 75 5.19 10.06 -5.42
N VAL A 76 4.36 9.62 -6.33
CA VAL A 76 4.61 8.42 -7.12
C VAL A 76 4.42 8.74 -8.60
N GLU A 77 5.05 7.96 -9.44
CA GLU A 77 4.96 8.13 -10.88
C GLU A 77 4.69 6.79 -11.55
N ASP A 78 4.23 6.83 -12.79
CA ASP A 78 4.03 5.62 -13.56
C ASP A 78 5.31 4.79 -13.58
N GLY A 79 5.15 3.52 -13.36
CA GLY A 79 6.28 2.60 -13.32
C GLY A 79 6.86 2.39 -11.92
N ASP A 80 6.44 3.18 -10.95
CA ASP A 80 6.92 3.00 -9.58
C ASP A 80 6.32 1.74 -8.97
N GLU A 81 7.03 1.20 -7.99
CA GLU A 81 6.57 0.04 -7.26
C GLU A 81 6.33 0.44 -5.81
N VAL A 82 5.15 0.14 -5.33
CA VAL A 82 4.76 0.36 -3.93
C VAL A 82 4.66 -0.99 -3.26
N THR A 83 5.36 -1.18 -2.16
CA THR A 83 5.36 -2.44 -1.42
C THR A 83 4.74 -2.23 -0.06
N ILE A 84 3.77 -3.08 0.29
CA ILE A 84 3.12 -3.05 1.59
C ILE A 84 3.66 -4.20 2.41
N LEU A 85 4.21 -3.90 3.59
CA LEU A 85 4.77 -4.91 4.48
C LEU A 85 4.25 -4.71 5.89
N PRO A 86 3.26 -5.49 6.32
CA PRO A 86 2.84 -5.41 7.71
C PRO A 86 3.92 -6.03 8.59
N ALA A 87 4.28 -5.33 9.65
CA ALA A 87 5.20 -5.89 10.63
C ALA A 87 4.42 -6.90 11.46
N VAL A 88 5.00 -8.08 11.64
CA VAL A 88 4.35 -9.09 12.45
C VAL A 88 4.66 -8.81 13.91
N ALA A 89 3.63 -8.61 14.71
CA ALA A 89 3.81 -8.33 16.13
C ALA A 89 4.49 -9.53 16.79
N GLY A 90 5.55 -9.23 17.50
CA GLY A 90 6.27 -10.27 18.21
C GLY A 90 7.25 -11.06 17.39
N GLY A 91 7.48 -10.62 16.17
CA GLY A 91 8.46 -11.38 15.41
C GLY A 91 8.48 -11.01 13.99
#